data_9bdd15d2708a24d78a3c2890d73092f4
#
_entry.id   9bdd15d2708a24d78a3c2890d73092f4
#
_cell.length_a   1.000
_cell.length_b   1.000
_cell.length_c   1.000
_cell.angle_alpha   90.00
_cell.angle_beta   90.00
_cell.angle_gamma   90.00
#
_symmetry.space_group_name_H-M   'P 1'
#
loop_
_entity.id
_entity.type
_entity.pdbx_description
1 polymer ?
#
loop_
_entity_poly.entity_id
_entity_poly.type
_entity_poly.pdbx_seq_one_letter_code
_entity_poly.pdbx_strand_id
1 'polypeptide(L)'
;FPTVFTTAKGSIIKDEEGNEYIDFFCGAGAVNYGHNNEYIKAKTLEYFSTDGIIHALDMYTVPKREFIETLETKILEPRGFDYRIQFPGPTGTNAVEAALKLARKYTGRRNIFAFMGCFHGMTLGALSATSEMFARNGAIASLTDCTHIPAPYMVEGLDVVKYMQMLIDDDHSATDKPAAVI
;
A
#
# COMPACT_ATOMS: atom_id res chain seq x y z
N PHE A 1 7.33 -21.55 2.68
CA PHE A 1 6.21 -22.51 2.76
C PHE A 1 6.62 -23.78 2.03
N PRO A 2 6.59 -24.95 2.67
CA PRO A 2 6.89 -26.22 2.01
C PRO A 2 5.73 -26.74 1.14
N THR A 3 4.53 -26.16 1.29
CA THR A 3 3.32 -26.58 0.60
C THR A 3 3.18 -25.84 -0.74
N VAL A 4 2.86 -26.58 -1.80
CA VAL A 4 2.62 -26.05 -3.14
C VAL A 4 1.11 -26.01 -3.38
N PHE A 5 0.56 -24.81 -3.56
CA PHE A 5 -0.87 -24.62 -3.79
C PHE A 5 -1.21 -24.66 -5.28
N THR A 6 -2.35 -25.24 -5.63
CA THR A 6 -2.79 -25.46 -7.02
C THR A 6 -4.04 -24.68 -7.38
N THR A 7 -5.04 -24.69 -6.51
CA THR A 7 -6.34 -24.06 -6.80
C THR A 7 -6.86 -23.30 -5.59
N ALA A 8 -7.73 -22.31 -5.85
CA ALA A 8 -8.39 -21.57 -4.80
C ALA A 8 -9.78 -21.10 -5.25
N LYS A 9 -10.73 -21.07 -4.31
CA LYS A 9 -12.06 -20.49 -4.52
C LYS A 9 -12.59 -19.89 -3.20
N GLY A 10 -13.06 -18.63 -3.26
CA GLY A 10 -13.50 -17.95 -2.05
C GLY A 10 -12.36 -17.83 -1.04
N SER A 11 -12.55 -18.36 0.16
CA SER A 11 -11.54 -18.39 1.22
C SER A 11 -10.77 -19.73 1.32
N ILE A 12 -11.00 -20.66 0.41
CA ILE A 12 -10.39 -21.99 0.45
C ILE A 12 -9.31 -22.08 -0.62
N ILE A 13 -8.12 -22.53 -0.22
CA ILE A 13 -7.01 -22.87 -1.12
C ILE A 13 -6.68 -24.37 -0.97
N LYS A 14 -6.23 -24.99 -2.05
CA LYS A 14 -5.86 -26.41 -2.08
C LYS A 14 -4.42 -26.57 -2.53
N ASP A 15 -3.72 -27.54 -1.92
CA ASP A 15 -2.40 -27.94 -2.34
C ASP A 15 -2.43 -29.02 -3.44
N GLU A 16 -1.24 -29.46 -3.87
CA GLU A 16 -1.09 -30.52 -4.87
C GLU A 16 -1.60 -31.89 -4.41
N GLU A 17 -1.69 -32.10 -3.10
CA GLU A 17 -2.18 -33.33 -2.50
C GLU A 17 -3.71 -33.30 -2.28
N GLY A 18 -4.35 -32.14 -2.55
CA GLY A 18 -5.78 -31.96 -2.42
C GLY A 18 -6.23 -31.54 -1.02
N ASN A 19 -5.31 -31.28 -0.09
CA ASN A 19 -5.66 -30.75 1.23
C ASN A 19 -6.21 -29.34 1.12
N GLU A 20 -7.23 -29.03 1.93
CA GLU A 20 -7.90 -27.73 1.98
C GLU A 20 -7.40 -26.89 3.15
N TYR A 21 -7.18 -25.61 2.88
CA TYR A 21 -6.76 -24.62 3.87
C TYR A 21 -7.67 -23.40 3.78
N ILE A 22 -7.94 -22.77 4.93
CA ILE A 22 -8.61 -21.48 4.98
C ILE A 22 -7.55 -20.40 4.81
N ASP A 23 -7.69 -19.57 3.79
CA ASP A 23 -6.78 -18.46 3.51
C ASP A 23 -7.09 -17.24 4.37
N PHE A 24 -6.38 -17.09 5.48
CA PHE A 24 -6.38 -15.87 6.29
C PHE A 24 -5.34 -14.84 5.82
N PHE A 25 -4.46 -15.19 4.89
CA PHE A 25 -3.47 -14.26 4.37
C PHE A 25 -4.05 -13.30 3.33
N CYS A 26 -4.98 -13.79 2.51
CA CYS A 26 -5.76 -12.99 1.56
C CYS A 26 -4.88 -12.13 0.62
N GLY A 27 -3.69 -12.63 0.26
CA GLY A 27 -2.73 -11.87 -0.55
C GLY A 27 -2.37 -10.51 0.07
N ALA A 28 -2.24 -10.42 1.41
CA ALA A 28 -2.04 -9.18 2.16
C ALA A 28 -3.10 -8.10 1.84
N GLY A 29 -4.36 -8.51 1.66
CA GLY A 29 -5.49 -7.64 1.36
C GLY A 29 -5.80 -7.47 -0.13
N ALA A 30 -5.04 -8.09 -1.03
CA ALA A 30 -5.28 -8.00 -2.46
C ALA A 30 -6.48 -8.86 -2.95
N VAL A 31 -6.89 -9.86 -2.17
CA VAL A 31 -7.93 -10.83 -2.55
C VAL A 31 -9.19 -10.68 -1.67
N ASN A 32 -9.57 -9.45 -1.36
CA ASN A 32 -10.69 -9.15 -0.44
C ASN A 32 -12.07 -9.67 -0.90
N TYR A 33 -12.24 -9.90 -2.20
CA TYR A 33 -13.48 -10.48 -2.76
C TYR A 33 -13.44 -12.01 -2.86
N GLY A 34 -12.39 -12.63 -2.30
CA GLY A 34 -12.12 -14.06 -2.37
C GLY A 34 -11.45 -14.48 -3.68
N HIS A 35 -10.78 -15.63 -3.64
CA HIS A 35 -10.17 -16.22 -4.81
C HIS A 35 -11.21 -16.58 -5.86
N ASN A 36 -10.92 -16.29 -7.13
CA ASN A 36 -11.75 -16.66 -8.27
C ASN A 36 -13.25 -16.31 -8.09
N ASN A 37 -13.53 -15.09 -7.59
CA ASN A 37 -14.90 -14.59 -7.54
C ASN A 37 -15.56 -14.73 -8.92
N GLU A 38 -16.70 -15.41 -8.98
CA GLU A 38 -17.32 -15.82 -10.26
C GLU A 38 -17.69 -14.63 -11.13
N TYR A 39 -18.22 -13.56 -10.53
CA TYR A 39 -18.59 -12.37 -11.29
C TYR A 39 -17.37 -11.66 -11.87
N ILE A 40 -16.33 -11.41 -11.05
CA ILE A 40 -15.10 -10.76 -11.51
C ILE A 40 -14.42 -11.59 -12.58
N LYS A 41 -14.32 -12.90 -12.37
CA LYS A 41 -13.72 -13.84 -13.34
C LYS A 41 -14.47 -13.83 -14.66
N ALA A 42 -15.81 -13.90 -14.63
CA ALA A 42 -16.62 -13.87 -15.85
C ALA A 42 -16.42 -12.55 -16.63
N LYS A 43 -16.42 -11.40 -15.95
CA LYS A 43 -16.19 -10.10 -16.57
C LYS A 43 -14.79 -9.94 -17.16
N THR A 44 -13.77 -10.49 -16.48
CA THR A 44 -12.40 -10.50 -16.97
C THR A 44 -12.28 -11.33 -18.25
N LEU A 45 -12.85 -12.53 -18.28
CA LEU A 45 -12.85 -13.40 -19.46
C LEU A 45 -13.64 -12.79 -20.63
N GLU A 46 -14.79 -12.16 -20.36
CA GLU A 46 -15.55 -11.41 -21.34
C GLU A 46 -14.68 -10.31 -22.00
N TYR A 47 -13.99 -9.51 -21.17
CA TYR A 47 -13.10 -8.47 -21.68
C TYR A 47 -11.97 -9.02 -22.56
N PHE A 48 -11.30 -10.09 -22.13
CA PHE A 48 -10.26 -10.72 -22.94
C PHE A 48 -10.77 -11.26 -24.28
N SER A 49 -12.04 -11.73 -24.34
CA SER A 49 -12.63 -12.23 -25.57
C SER A 49 -12.97 -11.16 -26.61
N THR A 50 -12.92 -9.88 -26.24
CA THR A 50 -13.21 -8.73 -27.11
C THR A 50 -11.97 -8.04 -27.68
N ASP A 51 -10.79 -8.65 -27.59
CA ASP A 51 -9.52 -8.04 -27.97
C ASP A 51 -9.25 -6.70 -27.24
N GLY A 52 -9.72 -6.60 -26.01
CA GLY A 52 -9.57 -5.43 -25.17
C GLY A 52 -8.10 -5.07 -24.93
N ILE A 53 -7.81 -3.77 -24.79
CA ILE A 53 -6.45 -3.27 -24.58
C ILE A 53 -5.93 -3.77 -23.23
N ILE A 54 -4.88 -4.58 -23.24
CA ILE A 54 -4.26 -5.17 -22.05
C ILE A 54 -3.33 -4.18 -21.33
N HIS A 55 -2.59 -3.38 -22.11
CA HIS A 55 -1.63 -2.42 -21.57
C HIS A 55 -1.62 -1.15 -22.43
N ALA A 56 -1.84 -0.01 -21.83
CA ALA A 56 -1.97 1.27 -22.54
C ALA A 56 -0.97 2.35 -22.04
N LEU A 57 -0.10 2.01 -21.07
CA LEU A 57 0.82 2.96 -20.44
C LEU A 57 0.06 4.21 -19.96
N ASP A 58 0.35 5.38 -20.51
CA ASP A 58 -0.28 6.66 -20.13
C ASP A 58 -1.57 6.96 -20.90
N MET A 59 -1.91 6.14 -21.91
CA MET A 59 -3.10 6.35 -22.73
C MET A 59 -4.39 6.07 -21.96
N TYR A 60 -5.46 6.73 -22.39
CA TYR A 60 -6.80 6.47 -21.88
C TYR A 60 -7.41 5.25 -22.57
N THR A 61 -8.11 4.42 -21.79
CA THR A 61 -8.88 3.29 -22.29
C THR A 61 -10.29 3.34 -21.72
N VAL A 62 -11.23 2.64 -22.38
CA VAL A 62 -12.62 2.58 -21.89
C VAL A 62 -12.69 2.03 -20.46
N PRO A 63 -12.06 0.89 -20.12
CA PRO A 63 -12.11 0.37 -18.75
C PRO A 63 -11.49 1.31 -17.71
N LYS A 64 -10.39 2.00 -18.05
CA LYS A 64 -9.77 2.98 -17.16
C LYS A 64 -10.70 4.15 -16.87
N ARG A 65 -11.37 4.67 -17.91
CA ARG A 65 -12.36 5.73 -17.76
C ARG A 65 -13.54 5.28 -16.88
N GLU A 66 -14.14 4.14 -17.18
CA GLU A 66 -15.27 3.59 -16.41
C GLU A 66 -14.91 3.36 -14.94
N PHE A 67 -13.70 2.89 -14.66
CA PHE A 67 -13.18 2.75 -13.30
C PHE A 67 -13.10 4.11 -12.59
N ILE A 68 -12.51 5.12 -13.25
CA ILE A 68 -12.36 6.47 -12.67
C ILE A 68 -13.73 7.08 -12.39
N GLU A 69 -14.63 7.11 -13.39
CA GLU A 69 -15.98 7.64 -13.25
C GLU A 69 -16.79 6.93 -12.16
N THR A 70 -16.66 5.61 -12.07
CA THR A 70 -17.32 4.84 -11.00
C THR A 70 -16.77 5.19 -9.62
N LEU A 71 -15.45 5.29 -9.47
CA LEU A 71 -14.83 5.66 -8.20
C LEU A 71 -15.19 7.09 -7.79
N GLU A 72 -15.18 8.03 -8.74
CA GLU A 72 -15.60 9.42 -8.51
C GLU A 72 -17.06 9.46 -8.03
N THR A 73 -17.98 8.95 -8.82
CA THR A 73 -19.43 9.08 -8.55
C THR A 73 -19.91 8.27 -7.34
N LYS A 74 -19.31 7.10 -7.07
CA LYS A 74 -19.75 6.22 -5.97
C LYS A 74 -18.99 6.42 -4.67
N ILE A 75 -17.76 6.88 -4.73
CA ILE A 75 -16.87 6.92 -3.55
C ILE A 75 -16.48 8.36 -3.19
N LEU A 76 -15.97 9.14 -4.15
CA LEU A 76 -15.40 10.45 -3.84
C LEU A 76 -16.47 11.55 -3.69
N GLU A 77 -17.31 11.73 -4.69
CA GLU A 77 -18.37 12.75 -4.66
C GLU A 77 -19.32 12.67 -3.44
N PRO A 78 -19.83 11.47 -3.07
CA PRO A 78 -20.69 11.36 -1.89
C PRO A 78 -20.01 11.74 -0.57
N ARG A 79 -18.68 11.78 -0.55
CA ARG A 79 -17.85 12.18 0.60
C ARG A 79 -17.33 13.61 0.51
N GLY A 80 -17.67 14.34 -0.57
CA GLY A 80 -17.17 15.67 -0.82
C GLY A 80 -15.67 15.74 -1.13
N PHE A 81 -15.09 14.66 -1.64
CA PHE A 81 -13.65 14.58 -1.95
C PHE A 81 -13.39 14.98 -3.41
N ASP A 82 -12.70 16.11 -3.62
CA ASP A 82 -12.16 16.51 -4.93
C ASP A 82 -10.73 16.01 -5.08
N TYR A 83 -10.60 14.69 -5.28
CA TYR A 83 -9.30 14.03 -5.41
C TYR A 83 -9.01 13.68 -6.88
N ARG A 84 -7.73 13.47 -7.15
CA ARG A 84 -7.26 12.93 -8.42
C ARG A 84 -6.68 11.54 -8.19
N ILE A 85 -7.01 10.60 -9.06
CA ILE A 85 -6.58 9.22 -8.97
C ILE A 85 -5.24 9.10 -9.67
N GLN A 86 -4.25 8.51 -8.98
CA GLN A 86 -2.95 8.19 -9.55
C GLN A 86 -2.76 6.67 -9.61
N PHE A 87 -2.29 6.17 -10.73
CA PHE A 87 -1.97 4.76 -10.95
C PHE A 87 -0.45 4.56 -10.95
N PRO A 88 0.19 4.35 -9.80
CA PRO A 88 1.65 4.32 -9.69
C PRO A 88 2.28 2.98 -10.06
N GLY A 89 1.50 1.98 -10.36
CA GLY A 89 1.91 0.61 -10.67
C GLY A 89 1.16 -0.44 -9.84
N PRO A 90 1.40 -1.74 -10.07
CA PRO A 90 0.53 -2.82 -9.64
C PRO A 90 0.78 -3.30 -8.20
N THR A 91 1.57 -2.59 -7.38
CA THR A 91 1.91 -3.02 -6.01
C THR A 91 1.67 -1.93 -4.98
N GLY A 92 1.44 -2.33 -3.72
CA GLY A 92 1.33 -1.39 -2.60
C GLY A 92 2.59 -0.55 -2.40
N THR A 93 3.78 -1.14 -2.60
CA THR A 93 5.04 -0.39 -2.49
C THR A 93 5.14 0.75 -3.51
N ASN A 94 4.63 0.56 -4.74
CA ASN A 94 4.60 1.61 -5.76
C ASN A 94 3.69 2.77 -5.32
N ALA A 95 2.57 2.48 -4.67
CA ALA A 95 1.68 3.49 -4.13
C ALA A 95 2.35 4.28 -2.99
N VAL A 96 3.06 3.59 -2.10
CA VAL A 96 3.84 4.23 -1.03
C VAL A 96 4.93 5.14 -1.61
N GLU A 97 5.73 4.66 -2.57
CA GLU A 97 6.77 5.48 -3.23
C GLU A 97 6.18 6.73 -3.88
N ALA A 98 5.05 6.61 -4.55
CA ALA A 98 4.36 7.75 -5.16
C ALA A 98 3.86 8.75 -4.11
N ALA A 99 3.30 8.25 -3.00
CA ALA A 99 2.83 9.08 -1.88
C ALA A 99 3.98 9.83 -1.21
N LEU A 100 5.10 9.17 -0.91
CA LEU A 100 6.30 9.78 -0.33
C LEU A 100 6.88 10.86 -1.26
N LYS A 101 6.96 10.56 -2.56
CA LYS A 101 7.45 11.51 -3.56
C LYS A 101 6.53 12.73 -3.67
N LEU A 102 5.20 12.52 -3.66
CA LEU A 102 4.23 13.60 -3.72
C LEU A 102 4.30 14.49 -2.47
N ALA A 103 4.34 13.89 -1.28
CA ALA A 103 4.46 14.61 -0.01
C ALA A 103 5.72 15.49 0.03
N ARG A 104 6.87 14.92 -0.35
CA ARG A 104 8.14 15.65 -0.42
C ARG A 104 8.10 16.80 -1.44
N LYS A 105 7.55 16.55 -2.62
CA LYS A 105 7.40 17.57 -3.66
C LYS A 105 6.49 18.71 -3.23
N TYR A 106 5.38 18.41 -2.59
CA TYR A 106 4.40 19.40 -2.16
C TYR A 106 4.91 20.27 -1.01
N THR A 107 5.56 19.66 -0.03
CA THR A 107 6.00 20.35 1.19
C THR A 107 7.40 20.96 1.11
N GLY A 108 8.23 20.52 0.15
CA GLY A 108 9.66 20.85 0.10
C GLY A 108 10.48 20.20 1.22
N ARG A 109 9.90 19.27 2.00
CA ARG A 109 10.54 18.59 3.12
C ARG A 109 10.95 17.18 2.72
N ARG A 110 12.00 16.64 3.35
CA ARG A 110 12.51 15.30 3.05
C ARG A 110 12.04 14.24 4.02
N ASN A 111 12.02 14.56 5.31
CA ASN A 111 11.75 13.61 6.36
C ASN A 111 10.31 13.07 6.32
N ILE A 112 10.14 11.80 6.68
CA ILE A 112 8.85 11.13 6.87
C ILE A 112 8.79 10.60 8.29
N PHE A 113 7.69 10.81 8.99
CA PHE A 113 7.42 10.08 10.23
C PHE A 113 6.70 8.78 9.89
N ALA A 114 7.31 7.65 10.24
CA ALA A 114 6.73 6.33 10.03
C ALA A 114 6.51 5.62 11.37
N PHE A 115 5.34 5.01 11.54
CA PHE A 115 5.08 4.25 12.75
C PHE A 115 5.90 2.97 12.82
N MET A 116 6.44 2.68 14.00
CA MET A 116 7.05 1.38 14.28
C MET A 116 5.99 0.27 14.22
N GLY A 117 6.43 -0.95 13.89
CA GLY A 117 5.53 -2.10 13.71
C GLY A 117 4.82 -2.13 12.34
N CYS A 118 5.10 -1.20 11.45
CA CYS A 118 4.48 -1.11 10.13
C CYS A 118 5.39 -1.61 9.01
N PHE A 119 4.77 -2.18 7.99
CA PHE A 119 5.42 -2.60 6.74
C PHE A 119 4.82 -1.82 5.56
N HIS A 120 5.67 -1.15 4.81
CA HIS A 120 5.25 -0.28 3.69
C HIS A 120 5.78 -0.75 2.33
N GLY A 121 6.69 -1.71 2.31
CA GLY A 121 7.25 -2.29 1.09
C GLY A 121 8.76 -2.47 1.13
N MET A 122 9.30 -2.99 0.04
CA MET A 122 10.70 -3.45 -0.08
C MET A 122 11.58 -2.58 -0.99
N THR A 123 11.02 -1.62 -1.73
CA THR A 123 11.83 -0.63 -2.46
C THR A 123 12.44 0.38 -1.50
N LEU A 124 13.56 1.00 -1.83
CA LEU A 124 14.37 1.77 -0.86
C LEU A 124 13.59 2.86 -0.12
N GLY A 125 12.71 3.61 -0.81
CA GLY A 125 11.88 4.63 -0.16
C GLY A 125 10.84 4.02 0.78
N ALA A 126 10.08 3.03 0.33
CA ALA A 126 9.11 2.31 1.15
C ALA A 126 9.78 1.54 2.29
N LEU A 127 10.97 0.95 2.04
CA LEU A 127 11.76 0.25 3.02
C LEU A 127 12.33 1.19 4.09
N SER A 128 12.63 2.44 3.75
CA SER A 128 13.04 3.43 4.75
C SER A 128 11.94 3.69 5.78
N ALA A 129 10.67 3.64 5.37
CA ALA A 129 9.50 3.77 6.23
C ALA A 129 9.09 2.45 6.91
N THR A 130 9.49 1.31 6.38
CA THR A 130 9.26 -0.01 6.99
C THR A 130 10.12 -0.18 8.24
N SER A 131 9.56 -0.69 9.34
CA SER A 131 10.27 -0.86 10.60
C SER A 131 10.76 -2.29 10.85
N GLU A 132 10.43 -3.25 9.98
CA GLU A 132 10.81 -4.66 10.12
C GLU A 132 12.31 -4.86 9.83
N MET A 133 13.07 -5.24 10.86
CA MET A 133 14.53 -5.36 10.76
C MET A 133 14.99 -6.44 9.79
N PHE A 134 14.24 -7.56 9.66
CA PHE A 134 14.56 -8.60 8.68
C PHE A 134 14.57 -8.06 7.25
N ALA A 135 13.54 -7.29 6.87
CA ALA A 135 13.45 -6.66 5.56
C ALA A 135 14.55 -5.59 5.38
N ARG A 136 14.79 -4.75 6.40
CA ARG A 136 15.76 -3.65 6.36
C ARG A 136 17.20 -4.13 6.23
N ASN A 137 17.58 -5.17 6.95
CA ASN A 137 18.95 -5.71 6.94
C ASN A 137 19.36 -6.27 5.57
N GLY A 138 18.39 -6.75 4.78
CA GLY A 138 18.65 -7.25 3.44
C GLY A 138 19.01 -6.16 2.42
N ALA A 139 18.75 -4.91 2.70
CA ALA A 139 19.01 -3.84 1.74
C ALA A 139 20.51 -3.53 1.56
N ILE A 140 21.32 -3.67 2.63
CA ILE A 140 22.75 -3.27 2.66
C ILE A 140 22.95 -1.87 2.01
N ALA A 141 22.00 -0.97 2.23
CA ALA A 141 21.97 0.37 1.66
C ALA A 141 21.52 1.38 2.72
N SER A 142 21.85 2.65 2.50
CA SER A 142 21.37 3.72 3.38
C SER A 142 19.86 3.89 3.25
N LEU A 143 19.16 3.78 4.39
CA LEU A 143 17.72 4.01 4.51
C LEU A 143 17.52 5.31 5.29
N THR A 144 17.45 6.41 4.57
CA THR A 144 17.45 7.77 5.11
C THR A 144 16.12 8.48 4.98
N ASP A 145 16.06 9.69 5.55
CA ASP A 145 14.92 10.60 5.46
C ASP A 145 13.62 10.00 6.02
N CYS A 146 13.74 9.20 7.10
CA CYS A 146 12.61 8.64 7.82
C CYS A 146 12.91 8.56 9.33
N THR A 147 12.04 9.13 10.14
CA THR A 147 12.07 9.04 11.60
C THR A 147 10.98 8.07 12.07
N HIS A 148 11.38 6.98 12.75
CA HIS A 148 10.42 6.01 13.26
C HIS A 148 9.83 6.47 14.60
N ILE A 149 8.50 6.49 14.66
CA ILE A 149 7.71 6.92 15.80
C ILE A 149 7.08 5.69 16.45
N PRO A 150 7.11 5.54 17.78
CA PRO A 150 6.40 4.45 18.44
C PRO A 150 4.91 4.45 18.09
N ALA A 151 4.36 3.27 17.73
CA ALA A 151 2.91 3.15 17.58
C ALA A 151 2.22 3.29 18.96
N PRO A 152 0.96 3.77 19.01
CA PRO A 152 0.27 4.08 20.28
C PRO A 152 0.20 2.91 21.26
N TYR A 153 0.23 1.67 20.78
CA TYR A 153 0.17 0.47 21.62
C TYR A 153 1.53 -0.01 22.13
N MET A 154 2.64 0.56 21.66
CA MET A 154 3.99 0.06 22.00
C MET A 154 4.51 0.57 23.33
N VAL A 155 4.07 1.75 23.76
CA VAL A 155 4.53 2.38 25.00
C VAL A 155 3.30 2.84 25.79
N GLU A 156 3.04 2.18 26.91
CA GLU A 156 1.91 2.51 27.76
C GLU A 156 2.00 3.96 28.27
N GLY A 157 0.92 4.70 28.16
CA GLY A 157 0.82 6.09 28.61
C GLY A 157 1.49 7.13 27.72
N LEU A 158 2.11 6.72 26.61
CA LEU A 158 2.69 7.67 25.66
C LEU A 158 1.60 8.31 24.80
N ASP A 159 1.46 9.63 24.91
CA ASP A 159 0.70 10.43 23.94
C ASP A 159 1.55 10.66 22.70
N VAL A 160 1.35 9.81 21.68
CA VAL A 160 2.17 9.81 20.46
C VAL A 160 2.02 11.12 19.69
N VAL A 161 0.86 11.77 19.74
CA VAL A 161 0.64 13.06 19.07
C VAL A 161 1.50 14.14 19.74
N LYS A 162 1.49 14.19 21.06
CA LYS A 162 2.36 15.12 21.80
C LYS A 162 3.84 14.83 21.60
N TYR A 163 4.20 13.53 21.50
CA TYR A 163 5.57 13.14 21.19
C TYR A 163 6.02 13.64 19.82
N MET A 164 5.20 13.44 18.78
CA MET A 164 5.49 13.99 17.46
C MET A 164 5.57 15.51 17.45
N GLN A 165 4.65 16.18 18.18
CA GLN A 165 4.65 17.63 18.29
C GLN A 165 5.95 18.15 18.95
N MET A 166 6.40 17.49 20.03
CA MET A 166 7.68 17.80 20.68
C MET A 166 8.85 17.69 19.68
N LEU A 167 8.91 16.60 18.88
CA LEU A 167 9.95 16.42 17.87
C LEU A 167 9.95 17.54 16.82
N ILE A 168 8.79 18.10 16.50
CA ILE A 168 8.62 19.14 15.49
C ILE A 168 9.00 20.54 16.05
N ASP A 169 8.67 20.79 17.31
CA ASP A 169 8.74 22.13 17.92
C ASP A 169 10.07 22.37 18.65
N ASP A 170 10.76 21.31 19.08
CA ASP A 170 12.04 21.42 19.79
C ASP A 170 13.21 21.46 18.82
N ASP A 171 13.88 22.60 18.74
CA ASP A 171 15.06 22.80 17.88
C ASP A 171 16.25 21.90 18.25
N HIS A 172 16.21 21.25 19.42
CA HIS A 172 17.24 20.29 19.88
C HIS A 172 16.85 18.83 19.68
N SER A 173 15.69 18.56 19.04
CA SER A 173 15.23 17.20 18.76
C SER A 173 16.08 16.46 17.71
N ALA A 174 16.91 17.19 16.95
CA ALA A 174 17.67 16.69 15.81
C ALA A 174 16.77 16.02 14.74
N THR A 175 15.51 16.45 14.66
CA THR A 175 14.51 15.84 13.79
C THR A 175 14.00 16.89 12.79
N ASP A 176 14.21 16.64 11.49
CA ASP A 176 13.65 17.49 10.43
C ASP A 176 12.11 17.40 10.44
N LYS A 177 11.45 18.53 10.20
CA LYS A 177 9.97 18.57 10.07
C LYS A 177 9.51 17.61 8.98
N PRO A 178 8.53 16.76 9.27
CA PRO A 178 8.11 15.73 8.30
C PRO A 178 7.34 16.33 7.11
N ALA A 179 7.49 15.71 5.95
CA ALA A 179 6.65 15.91 4.78
C ALA A 179 5.29 15.22 4.92
N ALA A 180 5.28 14.07 5.61
CA ALA A 180 4.09 13.28 5.89
C ALA A 180 4.30 12.39 7.12
N VAL A 181 3.21 11.82 7.60
CA VAL A 181 3.16 10.73 8.58
C VAL A 181 2.53 9.51 7.91
N ILE A 182 3.11 8.32 8.09
CA ILE A 182 2.64 7.06 7.51
C ILE A 182 2.65 5.94 8.54
#